data_3c6701a37e7aff7cdeb79fe0f2d388f8
#
_entry.id   3c6701a37e7aff7cdeb79fe0f2d388f8
#
_cell.length_a   1.000
_cell.length_b   1.000
_cell.length_c   1.000
_cell.angle_alpha   90.00
_cell.angle_beta   90.00
_cell.angle_gamma   90.00
#
_symmetry.space_group_name_H-M   'P 1'
#
loop_
_entity.id
_entity.type
_entity.pdbx_description
1 polymer ?
#
loop_
_entity_poly.entity_id
_entity_poly.type
_entity_poly.pdbx_seq_one_letter_code
_entity_poly.pdbx_strand_id
1 'polypeptide(L)'
;MPEDLDVVFFAVDTRSSALAYALAKLYRRRNALTVIGGAHARSFPLDCLRFFDLVVHDCDKSLIEKILLDSFERPSIISTGRMLTEFPSVEERKQEVATASFDRRGKPGRMSIVNVISSVGCPYDCDFCIDWKSTYVMLPNERLAADLNFIATTWPGIFVGYSDPNFGVRFDEVLDVIETLPKGARNPYVMESSLAILRGNRLPRLKETNCFFVAPGVEGWSDYSNKAGVGKKVGEEKLELLVAHFHEIHEFVPGIQANFLFGTEVDRGEEPVELTKEFIRRLPFVWPTINIPVPFGGAPLYESQLAAGRVLRSMPFSFYYLPYLVLRLKHYHPIEYYEKVIEMHEEATTNKMLMRRLAATRTIGSRTHLALRTLGMRNDLTALRQVLERLRSDSELLAFHEGRREELPSYYRWRYREKLGPYAELISDEEMKPVVDPLPPVITQPFVQAPVARDSTAFV
;
A
#
# COMPACT_ATOMS: atom_id res chain seq x y z
N MET A 1 19.84 -15.78 -10.62
CA MET A 1 18.40 -15.89 -10.96
C MET A 1 18.21 -17.22 -11.68
N PRO A 2 17.09 -17.93 -11.48
CA PRO A 2 16.79 -19.17 -12.21
C PRO A 2 16.81 -18.92 -13.71
N GLU A 3 17.31 -19.87 -14.50
CA GLU A 3 17.52 -19.67 -15.95
C GLU A 3 16.55 -20.48 -16.80
N ASP A 4 16.20 -21.68 -16.36
CA ASP A 4 15.34 -22.61 -17.09
C ASP A 4 13.93 -22.58 -16.50
N LEU A 5 13.15 -21.54 -16.86
CA LEU A 5 11.77 -21.38 -16.44
C LEU A 5 10.85 -21.28 -17.66
N ASP A 6 9.78 -22.06 -17.68
CA ASP A 6 8.74 -21.99 -18.72
C ASP A 6 7.80 -20.79 -18.49
N VAL A 7 7.50 -20.49 -17.23
CA VAL A 7 6.56 -19.41 -16.83
C VAL A 7 7.11 -18.63 -15.64
N VAL A 8 6.99 -17.31 -15.68
CA VAL A 8 7.33 -16.43 -14.55
C VAL A 8 6.16 -15.53 -14.20
N PHE A 9 5.64 -15.69 -12.99
CA PHE A 9 4.59 -14.82 -12.44
C PHE A 9 5.21 -13.67 -11.65
N PHE A 10 4.73 -12.47 -11.93
CA PHE A 10 5.13 -11.24 -11.26
C PHE A 10 3.95 -10.66 -10.48
N ALA A 11 4.02 -10.65 -9.15
CA ALA A 11 3.10 -9.90 -8.31
C ALA A 11 3.70 -8.52 -8.02
N VAL A 12 3.14 -7.47 -8.60
CA VAL A 12 3.81 -6.16 -8.66
C VAL A 12 2.96 -5.05 -8.07
N ASP A 13 3.57 -4.29 -7.15
CA ASP A 13 3.10 -2.97 -6.78
C ASP A 13 3.63 -1.89 -7.74
N THR A 14 3.04 -0.70 -7.74
CA THR A 14 3.39 0.36 -8.69
C THR A 14 4.84 0.84 -8.52
N ARG A 15 5.36 0.85 -7.31
CA ARG A 15 6.74 1.26 -7.00
C ARG A 15 7.79 0.32 -7.61
N SER A 16 7.46 -0.96 -7.72
CA SER A 16 8.34 -2.01 -8.22
C SER A 16 8.27 -2.21 -9.75
N SER A 17 7.42 -1.45 -10.46
CA SER A 17 7.15 -1.62 -11.89
C SER A 17 8.39 -1.61 -12.78
N ALA A 18 9.33 -0.66 -12.56
CA ALA A 18 10.55 -0.56 -13.39
C ALA A 18 11.38 -1.85 -13.37
N LEU A 19 11.58 -2.41 -12.17
CA LEU A 19 12.33 -3.67 -12.03
C LEU A 19 11.57 -4.84 -12.67
N ALA A 20 10.25 -4.90 -12.47
CA ALA A 20 9.42 -5.93 -13.07
C ALA A 20 9.48 -5.90 -14.60
N TYR A 21 9.44 -4.71 -15.22
CA TYR A 21 9.58 -4.54 -16.67
C TYR A 21 10.93 -4.99 -17.20
N ALA A 22 12.01 -4.62 -16.50
CA ALA A 22 13.35 -5.05 -16.88
C ALA A 22 13.50 -6.58 -16.76
N LEU A 23 13.00 -7.18 -15.70
CA LEU A 23 13.04 -8.64 -15.52
C LEU A 23 12.14 -9.37 -16.52
N ALA A 24 10.96 -8.83 -16.85
CA ALA A 24 10.11 -9.42 -17.89
C ALA A 24 10.84 -9.50 -19.23
N LYS A 25 11.51 -8.42 -19.66
CA LYS A 25 12.33 -8.43 -20.89
C LYS A 25 13.46 -9.47 -20.82
N LEU A 26 14.10 -9.63 -19.66
CA LEU A 26 15.14 -10.64 -19.47
C LEU A 26 14.60 -12.05 -19.63
N TYR A 27 13.48 -12.39 -18.99
CA TYR A 27 12.88 -13.72 -19.06
C TYR A 27 12.26 -14.02 -20.43
N ARG A 28 11.66 -13.03 -21.11
CA ARG A 28 11.20 -13.19 -22.50
C ARG A 28 12.36 -13.51 -23.47
N ARG A 29 13.54 -12.93 -23.27
CA ARG A 29 14.75 -13.30 -24.04
C ARG A 29 15.21 -14.74 -23.80
N ARG A 30 14.76 -15.36 -22.70
CA ARG A 30 15.00 -16.77 -22.34
C ARG A 30 13.83 -17.67 -22.70
N ASN A 31 12.88 -17.18 -23.52
CA ASN A 31 11.65 -17.85 -23.95
C ASN A 31 10.67 -18.25 -22.82
N ALA A 32 10.78 -17.66 -21.63
CA ALA A 32 9.80 -17.86 -20.57
C ALA A 32 8.54 -17.03 -20.84
N LEU A 33 7.38 -17.60 -20.59
CA LEU A 33 6.11 -16.87 -20.54
C LEU A 33 6.12 -15.92 -19.34
N THR A 34 5.87 -14.63 -19.59
CA THR A 34 5.85 -13.62 -18.53
C THR A 34 4.42 -13.17 -18.23
N VAL A 35 4.02 -13.31 -16.97
CA VAL A 35 2.68 -13.00 -16.49
C VAL A 35 2.77 -11.98 -15.36
N ILE A 36 2.07 -10.86 -15.49
CA ILE A 36 1.99 -9.85 -14.42
C ILE A 36 0.59 -9.80 -13.81
N GLY A 37 0.53 -9.71 -12.49
CA GLY A 37 -0.68 -9.44 -11.71
C GLY A 37 -0.38 -8.50 -10.56
N GLY A 38 -1.37 -8.30 -9.69
CA GLY A 38 -1.27 -7.44 -8.53
C GLY A 38 -1.72 -5.99 -8.77
N ALA A 39 -1.46 -5.13 -7.81
CA ALA A 39 -1.97 -3.77 -7.77
C ALA A 39 -1.58 -2.94 -9.00
N HIS A 40 -0.34 -3.08 -9.46
CA HIS A 40 0.15 -2.33 -10.62
C HIS A 40 -0.52 -2.75 -11.93
N ALA A 41 -0.66 -4.06 -12.17
CA ALA A 41 -1.33 -4.60 -13.36
C ALA A 41 -2.81 -4.17 -13.42
N ARG A 42 -3.47 -4.10 -12.27
CA ARG A 42 -4.86 -3.63 -12.16
C ARG A 42 -4.99 -2.12 -12.44
N SER A 43 -4.02 -1.32 -11.98
CA SER A 43 -4.05 0.14 -12.16
C SER A 43 -3.60 0.58 -13.57
N PHE A 44 -2.63 -0.10 -14.17
CA PHE A 44 -1.97 0.33 -15.41
C PHE A 44 -1.77 -0.82 -16.40
N PRO A 45 -2.85 -1.54 -16.77
CA PRO A 45 -2.74 -2.76 -17.59
C PRO A 45 -2.17 -2.49 -18.97
N LEU A 46 -2.47 -1.35 -19.61
CA LEU A 46 -1.93 -1.00 -20.94
C LEU A 46 -0.42 -0.76 -20.93
N ASP A 47 0.10 -0.15 -19.84
CA ASP A 47 1.54 0.02 -19.70
C ASP A 47 2.23 -1.33 -19.48
N CYS A 48 1.63 -2.19 -18.65
CA CYS A 48 2.11 -3.55 -18.42
C CYS A 48 2.16 -4.39 -19.71
N LEU A 49 1.19 -4.23 -20.61
CA LEU A 49 1.08 -4.99 -21.87
C LEU A 49 2.27 -4.78 -22.81
N ARG A 50 3.02 -3.69 -22.66
CA ARG A 50 4.25 -3.42 -23.43
C ARG A 50 5.38 -4.38 -23.09
N PHE A 51 5.39 -4.93 -21.88
CA PHE A 51 6.49 -5.69 -21.31
C PHE A 51 6.16 -7.15 -21.04
N PHE A 52 4.88 -7.48 -20.83
CA PHE A 52 4.44 -8.82 -20.45
C PHE A 52 3.63 -9.49 -21.55
N ASP A 53 3.67 -10.82 -21.56
CA ASP A 53 2.87 -11.62 -22.49
C ASP A 53 1.41 -11.69 -22.02
N LEU A 54 1.20 -11.80 -20.69
CA LEU A 54 -0.14 -11.78 -20.10
C LEU A 54 -0.21 -10.77 -18.95
N VAL A 55 -1.26 -9.96 -18.95
CA VAL A 55 -1.58 -9.01 -17.89
C VAL A 55 -2.87 -9.46 -17.20
N VAL A 56 -2.78 -9.86 -15.93
CA VAL A 56 -3.90 -10.35 -15.15
C VAL A 56 -4.49 -9.19 -14.33
N HIS A 57 -5.72 -8.79 -14.67
CA HIS A 57 -6.42 -7.74 -13.94
C HIS A 57 -7.05 -8.29 -12.65
N ASP A 58 -7.92 -9.29 -12.78
CA ASP A 58 -8.50 -10.04 -11.66
C ASP A 58 -8.43 -11.54 -11.97
N CYS A 59 -8.21 -12.36 -10.96
CA CYS A 59 -8.07 -13.79 -11.16
C CYS A 59 -8.74 -14.60 -10.05
N ASP A 60 -9.08 -15.82 -10.42
CA ASP A 60 -9.32 -16.92 -9.51
C ASP A 60 -8.35 -18.07 -9.83
N LYS A 61 -8.42 -19.15 -9.07
CA LYS A 61 -7.55 -20.32 -9.27
C LYS A 61 -7.66 -20.91 -10.67
N SER A 62 -8.88 -20.94 -11.25
CA SER A 62 -9.12 -21.52 -12.57
C SER A 62 -8.38 -20.76 -13.69
N LEU A 63 -8.21 -19.43 -13.56
CA LEU A 63 -7.44 -18.65 -14.51
C LEU A 63 -5.96 -19.00 -14.46
N ILE A 64 -5.42 -19.17 -13.26
CA ILE A 64 -4.01 -19.57 -13.08
C ILE A 64 -3.74 -20.92 -13.73
N GLU A 65 -4.62 -21.91 -13.52
CA GLU A 65 -4.53 -23.22 -14.15
C GLU A 65 -4.54 -23.13 -15.68
N LYS A 66 -5.40 -22.28 -16.27
CA LYS A 66 -5.44 -22.06 -17.72
C LYS A 66 -4.20 -21.37 -18.27
N ILE A 67 -3.60 -20.43 -17.53
CA ILE A 67 -2.33 -19.81 -17.91
C ILE A 67 -1.24 -20.87 -18.02
N LEU A 68 -1.19 -21.81 -17.08
CA LEU A 68 -0.23 -22.92 -17.10
C LEU A 68 -0.46 -23.90 -18.25
N LEU A 69 -1.69 -23.98 -18.79
CA LEU A 69 -2.04 -24.79 -19.95
C LEU A 69 -1.83 -24.05 -21.29
N ASP A 70 -1.28 -22.83 -21.26
CA ASP A 70 -0.95 -22.02 -22.45
C ASP A 70 -2.13 -21.75 -23.41
N SER A 71 -3.28 -21.37 -22.85
CA SER A 71 -4.54 -21.23 -23.60
C SER A 71 -4.85 -19.81 -24.09
N PHE A 72 -3.89 -18.87 -24.07
CA PHE A 72 -4.14 -17.44 -24.34
C PHE A 72 -3.32 -16.89 -25.50
N GLU A 73 -3.96 -16.04 -26.32
CA GLU A 73 -3.25 -15.19 -27.29
C GLU A 73 -2.34 -14.19 -26.56
N ARG A 74 -1.23 -13.83 -27.17
CA ARG A 74 -0.20 -12.95 -26.59
C ARG A 74 0.15 -11.81 -27.54
N PRO A 75 0.34 -10.56 -27.02
CA PRO A 75 0.10 -10.14 -25.64
C PRO A 75 -1.38 -9.90 -25.37
N SER A 76 -1.86 -10.16 -24.14
CA SER A 76 -3.26 -9.92 -23.78
C SER A 76 -3.48 -9.51 -22.33
N ILE A 77 -4.59 -8.78 -22.09
CA ILE A 77 -5.11 -8.48 -20.76
C ILE A 77 -6.24 -9.47 -20.50
N ILE A 78 -6.13 -10.20 -19.40
CA ILE A 78 -7.07 -11.25 -19.03
C ILE A 78 -7.67 -10.98 -17.64
N SER A 79 -8.94 -11.33 -17.46
CA SER A 79 -9.65 -11.15 -16.19
C SER A 79 -10.80 -12.15 -16.08
N THR A 80 -11.03 -12.65 -14.88
CA THR A 80 -12.26 -13.42 -14.58
C THR A 80 -13.37 -12.52 -14.05
N GLY A 81 -13.08 -11.25 -13.75
CA GLY A 81 -14.00 -10.37 -13.05
C GLY A 81 -14.29 -10.81 -11.61
N ARG A 82 -13.51 -11.76 -11.08
CA ARG A 82 -13.64 -12.29 -9.72
C ARG A 82 -12.34 -12.15 -8.95
N MET A 83 -12.46 -11.82 -7.67
CA MET A 83 -11.30 -11.77 -6.77
C MET A 83 -10.90 -13.19 -6.35
N LEU A 84 -9.60 -13.41 -6.18
CA LEU A 84 -9.08 -14.65 -5.60
C LEU A 84 -9.52 -14.75 -4.13
N THR A 85 -10.17 -15.83 -3.78
CA THR A 85 -10.67 -16.11 -2.43
C THR A 85 -10.13 -17.42 -1.86
N GLU A 86 -9.51 -18.23 -2.70
CA GLU A 86 -8.85 -19.47 -2.32
C GLU A 86 -7.33 -19.24 -2.19
N PHE A 87 -6.89 -19.04 -0.96
CA PHE A 87 -5.47 -18.86 -0.66
C PHE A 87 -4.92 -20.10 0.05
N PRO A 88 -3.67 -20.51 -0.18
CA PRO A 88 -3.03 -21.55 0.64
C PRO A 88 -2.90 -21.09 2.09
N SER A 89 -3.09 -21.97 3.06
CA SER A 89 -2.96 -21.68 4.49
C SER A 89 -1.54 -21.25 4.84
N VAL A 90 -1.35 -20.65 6.02
CA VAL A 90 -0.01 -20.33 6.54
C VAL A 90 0.83 -21.60 6.72
N GLU A 91 0.20 -22.71 7.07
CA GLU A 91 0.87 -24.01 7.17
C GLU A 91 1.39 -24.51 5.83
N GLU A 92 0.58 -24.49 4.79
CA GLU A 92 0.96 -24.92 3.43
C GLU A 92 2.10 -24.06 2.85
N ARG A 93 2.12 -22.75 3.13
CA ARG A 93 3.16 -21.81 2.67
C ARG A 93 4.21 -21.47 3.74
N LYS A 94 4.41 -22.37 4.70
CA LYS A 94 5.37 -22.17 5.81
C LYS A 94 6.78 -21.84 5.33
N GLN A 95 7.23 -22.48 4.27
CA GLN A 95 8.57 -22.26 3.71
C GLN A 95 8.69 -20.89 3.05
N GLU A 96 7.68 -20.44 2.31
CA GLU A 96 7.60 -19.11 1.69
C GLU A 96 7.56 -18.03 2.76
N VAL A 97 6.75 -18.22 3.80
CA VAL A 97 6.70 -17.31 4.96
C VAL A 97 8.08 -17.20 5.63
N ALA A 98 8.74 -18.32 5.87
CA ALA A 98 10.08 -18.31 6.46
C ALA A 98 11.11 -17.60 5.57
N THR A 99 11.04 -17.80 4.26
CA THR A 99 11.93 -17.14 3.29
C THR A 99 11.70 -15.64 3.21
N ALA A 100 10.43 -15.19 3.26
CA ALA A 100 10.06 -13.78 3.11
C ALA A 100 10.21 -12.96 4.40
N SER A 101 9.96 -13.57 5.57
CA SER A 101 9.78 -12.85 6.83
C SER A 101 10.84 -13.14 7.89
N PHE A 102 11.64 -14.19 7.72
CA PHE A 102 12.59 -14.64 8.74
C PHE A 102 14.05 -14.35 8.32
N ASP A 103 14.98 -14.58 9.23
CA ASP A 103 16.40 -14.44 8.94
C ASP A 103 16.89 -15.49 7.90
N ARG A 104 18.13 -15.36 7.45
CA ARG A 104 18.74 -16.30 6.48
C ARG A 104 18.82 -17.76 6.96
N ARG A 105 18.57 -18.00 8.27
CA ARG A 105 18.54 -19.34 8.86
C ARG A 105 17.12 -19.87 9.04
N GLY A 106 16.12 -19.14 8.49
CA GLY A 106 14.70 -19.48 8.64
C GLY A 106 14.17 -19.32 10.07
N LYS A 107 14.81 -18.47 10.88
CA LYS A 107 14.37 -18.20 12.25
C LYS A 107 13.66 -16.85 12.34
N PRO A 108 12.52 -16.76 13.04
CA PRO A 108 11.83 -15.50 13.24
C PRO A 108 12.67 -14.57 14.12
N GLY A 109 12.88 -13.33 13.64
CA GLY A 109 13.43 -12.24 14.42
C GLY A 109 12.36 -11.57 15.28
N ARG A 110 12.77 -10.66 16.18
CA ARG A 110 11.85 -9.92 17.07
C ARG A 110 10.82 -9.06 16.33
N MET A 111 11.08 -8.69 15.10
CA MET A 111 10.22 -7.85 14.25
C MET A 111 9.67 -8.60 13.04
N SER A 112 9.80 -9.91 13.00
CA SER A 112 9.22 -10.73 11.95
C SER A 112 7.70 -10.70 12.03
N ILE A 113 7.04 -10.58 10.87
CA ILE A 113 5.60 -10.53 10.75
C ILE A 113 5.14 -11.66 9.83
N VAL A 114 4.13 -12.40 10.26
CA VAL A 114 3.41 -13.36 9.42
C VAL A 114 2.10 -12.74 8.99
N ASN A 115 1.94 -12.56 7.68
CA ASN A 115 0.74 -11.96 7.14
C ASN A 115 -0.42 -12.97 7.01
N VAL A 116 -1.59 -12.55 7.46
CA VAL A 116 -2.87 -13.22 7.29
C VAL A 116 -3.87 -12.27 6.62
N ILE A 117 -4.93 -12.82 6.09
CA ILE A 117 -6.00 -12.06 5.45
C ILE A 117 -7.35 -12.64 5.88
N SER A 118 -8.29 -11.78 6.25
CA SER A 118 -9.65 -12.16 6.63
C SER A 118 -10.68 -11.79 5.55
N SER A 119 -10.33 -10.86 4.67
CA SER A 119 -11.18 -10.41 3.58
C SER A 119 -10.35 -9.88 2.41
N VAL A 120 -10.94 -9.87 1.21
CA VAL A 120 -10.38 -9.24 0.02
C VAL A 120 -11.29 -8.11 -0.46
N GLY A 121 -10.71 -7.08 -1.09
CA GLY A 121 -11.44 -5.90 -1.53
C GLY A 121 -11.87 -4.99 -0.37
N CYS A 122 -12.55 -3.90 -0.71
CA CYS A 122 -13.02 -2.92 0.25
C CYS A 122 -14.36 -2.32 -0.21
N PRO A 123 -15.41 -2.25 0.64
CA PRO A 123 -16.71 -1.71 0.25
C PRO A 123 -16.76 -0.18 0.28
N TYR A 124 -15.70 0.49 0.74
CA TYR A 124 -15.65 1.94 0.84
C TYR A 124 -15.28 2.60 -0.49
N ASP A 125 -15.63 3.88 -0.61
CA ASP A 125 -15.52 4.69 -1.82
C ASP A 125 -14.49 5.82 -1.71
N CYS A 126 -13.35 5.56 -1.04
CA CYS A 126 -12.25 6.52 -0.98
C CYS A 126 -11.68 6.77 -2.38
N ASP A 127 -11.86 7.98 -2.90
CA ASP A 127 -11.57 8.35 -4.29
C ASP A 127 -10.08 8.24 -4.70
N PHE A 128 -9.17 8.28 -3.73
CA PHE A 128 -7.72 8.13 -3.92
C PHE A 128 -7.23 6.68 -3.79
N CYS A 129 -8.09 5.75 -3.38
CA CYS A 129 -7.68 4.40 -3.02
C CYS A 129 -7.71 3.45 -4.23
N ILE A 130 -6.66 2.62 -4.35
CA ILE A 130 -6.60 1.57 -5.37
C ILE A 130 -7.71 0.51 -5.22
N ASP A 131 -8.24 0.34 -3.99
CA ASP A 131 -9.36 -0.55 -3.70
C ASP A 131 -10.72 0.15 -3.75
N TRP A 132 -10.81 1.29 -4.44
CA TRP A 132 -12.07 2.02 -4.62
C TRP A 132 -13.15 1.11 -5.21
N LYS A 133 -14.26 0.97 -4.45
CA LYS A 133 -15.41 0.13 -4.82
C LYS A 133 -15.05 -1.27 -5.33
N SER A 134 -13.92 -1.82 -4.86
CA SER A 134 -13.56 -3.19 -5.23
C SER A 134 -14.55 -4.18 -4.60
N THR A 135 -14.80 -5.29 -5.30
CA THR A 135 -15.69 -6.34 -4.79
C THR A 135 -15.19 -6.85 -3.44
N TYR A 136 -16.00 -6.68 -2.41
CA TYR A 136 -15.68 -7.13 -1.07
C TYR A 136 -16.13 -8.59 -0.87
N VAL A 137 -15.20 -9.44 -0.44
CA VAL A 137 -15.47 -10.85 -0.14
C VAL A 137 -14.86 -11.20 1.21
N MET A 138 -15.68 -11.73 2.10
CA MET A 138 -15.23 -12.29 3.38
C MET A 138 -14.66 -13.70 3.17
N LEU A 139 -13.51 -13.96 3.78
CA LEU A 139 -12.94 -15.31 3.82
C LEU A 139 -13.50 -16.10 5.02
N PRO A 140 -13.55 -17.45 4.94
CA PRO A 140 -14.10 -18.28 6.01
C PRO A 140 -13.38 -18.06 7.35
N ASN A 141 -14.14 -17.93 8.44
CA ASN A 141 -13.59 -17.75 9.80
C ASN A 141 -12.79 -18.96 10.26
N GLU A 142 -13.21 -20.16 9.85
CA GLU A 142 -12.55 -21.42 10.17
C GLU A 142 -11.12 -21.45 9.65
N ARG A 143 -10.91 -20.89 8.46
CA ARG A 143 -9.59 -20.78 7.89
C ARG A 143 -8.72 -19.81 8.67
N LEU A 144 -9.23 -18.60 8.98
CA LEU A 144 -8.51 -17.63 9.80
C LEU A 144 -8.15 -18.23 11.18
N ALA A 145 -9.09 -18.94 11.82
CA ALA A 145 -8.85 -19.63 13.08
C ALA A 145 -7.75 -20.68 12.97
N ALA A 146 -7.72 -21.48 11.91
CA ALA A 146 -6.68 -22.47 11.65
C ALA A 146 -5.31 -21.81 11.46
N ASP A 147 -5.21 -20.76 10.65
CA ASP A 147 -3.98 -19.99 10.43
C ASP A 147 -3.45 -19.38 11.74
N LEU A 148 -4.31 -18.75 12.54
CA LEU A 148 -3.93 -18.15 13.81
C LEU A 148 -3.47 -19.20 14.84
N ASN A 149 -4.14 -20.35 14.90
CA ASN A 149 -3.74 -21.45 15.77
C ASN A 149 -2.39 -22.05 15.34
N PHE A 150 -2.18 -22.24 14.04
CA PHE A 150 -0.89 -22.69 13.50
C PHE A 150 0.25 -21.72 13.84
N ILE A 151 0.04 -20.41 13.66
CA ILE A 151 1.02 -19.37 14.00
C ILE A 151 1.32 -19.40 15.50
N ALA A 152 0.28 -19.45 16.34
CA ALA A 152 0.43 -19.45 17.80
C ALA A 152 1.24 -20.66 18.33
N THR A 153 1.06 -21.81 17.70
CA THR A 153 1.77 -23.05 18.09
C THR A 153 3.16 -23.15 17.49
N THR A 154 3.35 -22.69 16.25
CA THR A 154 4.63 -22.84 15.54
C THR A 154 5.61 -21.70 15.85
N TRP A 155 5.08 -20.47 15.99
CA TRP A 155 5.88 -19.25 16.21
C TRP A 155 5.25 -18.38 17.32
N PRO A 156 5.24 -18.84 18.58
CA PRO A 156 4.63 -18.09 19.68
C PRO A 156 5.29 -16.72 19.85
N GLY A 157 4.46 -15.69 19.96
CA GLY A 157 4.90 -14.30 20.16
C GLY A 157 5.39 -13.57 18.89
N ILE A 158 5.34 -14.20 17.70
CA ILE A 158 5.58 -13.50 16.43
C ILE A 158 4.46 -12.51 16.17
N PHE A 159 4.77 -11.43 15.44
CA PHE A 159 3.73 -10.50 15.00
C PHE A 159 2.87 -11.12 13.89
N VAL A 160 1.57 -10.91 13.97
CA VAL A 160 0.59 -11.20 12.91
C VAL A 160 0.22 -9.89 12.24
N GLY A 161 0.41 -9.81 10.91
CA GLY A 161 -0.02 -8.67 10.10
C GLY A 161 -1.33 -8.97 9.38
N TYR A 162 -2.38 -8.21 9.67
CA TYR A 162 -3.61 -8.29 8.89
C TYR A 162 -3.46 -7.46 7.63
N SER A 163 -3.47 -8.13 6.47
CA SER A 163 -3.31 -7.51 5.14
C SER A 163 -4.64 -7.17 4.47
N ASP A 164 -5.70 -7.10 5.25
CA ASP A 164 -7.00 -6.63 4.79
C ASP A 164 -6.92 -5.16 4.37
N PRO A 165 -7.50 -4.74 3.23
CA PRO A 165 -7.52 -3.33 2.83
C PRO A 165 -8.15 -2.42 3.87
N ASN A 166 -9.07 -2.94 4.69
CA ASN A 166 -9.61 -2.31 5.88
C ASN A 166 -10.13 -3.35 6.87
N PHE A 167 -9.33 -3.66 7.87
CA PHE A 167 -9.69 -4.57 8.96
C PHE A 167 -11.04 -4.20 9.63
N GLY A 168 -11.37 -2.89 9.70
CA GLY A 168 -12.58 -2.39 10.33
C GLY A 168 -13.88 -2.91 9.74
N VAL A 169 -13.89 -3.44 8.50
CA VAL A 169 -15.09 -3.99 7.86
C VAL A 169 -15.59 -5.26 8.59
N ARG A 170 -14.66 -6.10 9.04
CA ARG A 170 -14.95 -7.33 9.80
C ARG A 170 -14.50 -7.28 11.25
N PHE A 171 -14.40 -6.10 11.81
CA PHE A 171 -13.75 -5.86 13.10
C PHE A 171 -14.18 -6.84 14.19
N ASP A 172 -15.48 -6.90 14.47
CA ASP A 172 -15.99 -7.71 15.58
C ASP A 172 -15.83 -9.22 15.32
N GLU A 173 -16.12 -9.68 14.09
CA GLU A 173 -15.97 -11.09 13.71
C GLU A 173 -14.52 -11.58 13.79
N VAL A 174 -13.56 -10.76 13.34
CA VAL A 174 -12.13 -11.14 13.41
C VAL A 174 -11.67 -11.19 14.87
N LEU A 175 -12.13 -10.25 15.72
CA LEU A 175 -11.84 -10.31 17.14
C LEU A 175 -12.46 -11.54 17.80
N ASP A 176 -13.69 -11.93 17.43
CA ASP A 176 -14.32 -13.16 17.91
C ASP A 176 -13.44 -14.38 17.58
N VAL A 177 -12.89 -14.44 16.36
CA VAL A 177 -11.95 -15.52 15.99
C VAL A 177 -10.68 -15.50 16.83
N ILE A 178 -10.06 -14.33 17.05
CA ILE A 178 -8.87 -14.21 17.90
C ILE A 178 -9.18 -14.63 19.34
N GLU A 179 -10.37 -14.31 19.85
CA GLU A 179 -10.82 -14.61 21.19
C GLU A 179 -11.03 -16.11 21.43
N THR A 180 -11.18 -16.94 20.39
CA THR A 180 -11.21 -18.41 20.51
C THR A 180 -9.87 -18.98 21.02
N LEU A 181 -8.77 -18.27 20.78
CA LEU A 181 -7.46 -18.64 21.30
C LEU A 181 -7.33 -18.30 22.79
N PRO A 182 -6.68 -19.15 23.60
CA PRO A 182 -6.35 -18.81 24.99
C PRO A 182 -5.55 -17.49 25.06
N LYS A 183 -5.82 -16.63 26.05
CA LYS A 183 -5.17 -15.31 26.18
C LYS A 183 -3.64 -15.39 26.08
N GLY A 184 -3.00 -16.38 26.67
CA GLY A 184 -1.55 -16.57 26.64
C GLY A 184 -0.99 -17.06 25.29
N ALA A 185 -1.85 -17.52 24.37
CA ALA A 185 -1.45 -18.00 23.06
C ALA A 185 -1.72 -16.96 21.93
N ARG A 186 -2.34 -15.82 22.27
CA ARG A 186 -2.64 -14.76 21.28
C ARG A 186 -1.38 -14.03 20.89
N ASN A 187 -0.96 -14.18 19.65
CA ASN A 187 0.16 -13.45 19.08
C ASN A 187 -0.13 -11.95 19.02
N PRO A 188 0.86 -11.05 19.21
CA PRO A 188 0.66 -9.63 18.98
C PRO A 188 0.35 -9.38 17.51
N TYR A 189 -0.54 -8.45 17.20
CA TYR A 189 -0.90 -8.16 15.82
C TYR A 189 -0.92 -6.67 15.47
N VAL A 190 -0.82 -6.42 14.17
CA VAL A 190 -0.88 -5.08 13.56
C VAL A 190 -1.96 -5.05 12.49
N MET A 191 -2.67 -3.92 12.35
CA MET A 191 -3.75 -3.78 11.38
C MET A 191 -3.91 -2.35 10.87
N GLU A 192 -4.46 -2.22 9.66
CA GLU A 192 -4.99 -0.97 9.14
C GLU A 192 -6.51 -0.94 9.30
N SER A 193 -7.05 0.21 9.71
CA SER A 193 -8.48 0.36 9.97
C SER A 193 -8.94 1.80 9.79
N SER A 194 -10.24 2.00 9.64
CA SER A 194 -10.83 3.33 9.76
C SER A 194 -10.84 3.76 11.23
N LEU A 195 -10.48 5.02 11.50
CA LEU A 195 -10.51 5.58 12.86
C LEU A 195 -11.92 5.57 13.45
N ALA A 196 -12.94 5.72 12.60
CA ALA A 196 -14.36 5.66 13.00
C ALA A 196 -14.76 4.37 13.72
N ILE A 197 -14.08 3.25 13.45
CA ILE A 197 -14.37 1.94 14.03
C ILE A 197 -13.73 1.76 15.41
N LEU A 198 -12.62 2.43 15.67
CA LEU A 198 -11.81 2.29 16.88
C LEU A 198 -12.42 3.07 18.06
N ARG A 199 -13.63 2.71 18.52
CA ARG A 199 -14.40 3.43 19.54
C ARG A 199 -15.14 2.51 20.51
N GLY A 200 -15.45 3.04 21.67
CA GLY A 200 -16.34 2.43 22.66
C GLY A 200 -15.87 1.05 23.12
N ASN A 201 -16.79 0.09 23.18
CA ASN A 201 -16.54 -1.27 23.63
C ASN A 201 -15.54 -2.08 22.78
N ARG A 202 -15.18 -1.59 21.61
CA ARG A 202 -14.15 -2.24 20.74
C ARG A 202 -12.75 -2.00 21.26
N LEU A 203 -12.48 -0.88 21.90
CA LEU A 203 -11.13 -0.54 22.40
C LEU A 203 -10.62 -1.51 23.48
N PRO A 204 -11.39 -1.87 24.52
CA PRO A 204 -10.96 -2.90 25.48
C PRO A 204 -10.65 -4.25 24.81
N ARG A 205 -11.44 -4.66 23.81
CA ARG A 205 -11.20 -5.91 23.05
C ARG A 205 -9.85 -5.91 22.33
N LEU A 206 -9.39 -4.78 21.79
CA LEU A 206 -8.07 -4.68 21.19
C LEU A 206 -6.96 -5.05 22.17
N LYS A 207 -7.04 -4.57 23.40
CA LYS A 207 -6.08 -4.92 24.46
C LYS A 207 -6.17 -6.40 24.84
N GLU A 208 -7.37 -6.95 24.96
CA GLU A 208 -7.60 -8.34 25.34
C GLU A 208 -7.17 -9.33 24.25
N THR A 209 -7.26 -8.94 22.98
CA THR A 209 -6.83 -9.73 21.83
C THR A 209 -5.35 -9.56 21.50
N ASN A 210 -4.61 -8.73 22.26
CA ASN A 210 -3.18 -8.45 22.09
C ASN A 210 -2.86 -7.60 20.85
N CYS A 211 -3.71 -6.62 20.51
CA CYS A 211 -3.43 -5.64 19.46
C CYS A 211 -2.21 -4.80 19.87
N PHE A 212 -1.16 -4.85 19.07
CA PHE A 212 0.06 -4.08 19.31
C PHE A 212 0.06 -2.74 18.57
N PHE A 213 -0.50 -2.70 17.36
CA PHE A 213 -0.39 -1.52 16.51
C PHE A 213 -1.60 -1.35 15.60
N VAL A 214 -2.09 -0.10 15.50
CA VAL A 214 -3.16 0.30 14.59
C VAL A 214 -2.72 1.48 13.71
N ALA A 215 -3.12 1.48 12.44
CA ALA A 215 -2.76 2.51 11.47
C ALA A 215 -4.01 3.12 10.82
N PRO A 216 -4.81 3.92 11.55
CA PRO A 216 -6.00 4.55 10.98
C PRO A 216 -5.67 5.72 10.04
N GLY A 217 -6.55 5.93 9.03
CA GLY A 217 -6.55 7.11 8.17
C GLY A 217 -7.18 8.31 8.88
N VAL A 218 -6.47 9.44 8.89
CA VAL A 218 -6.96 10.78 9.23
C VAL A 218 -7.26 11.57 7.95
N GLU A 219 -6.44 11.36 6.96
CA GLU A 219 -6.35 11.91 5.61
C GLU A 219 -6.03 13.41 5.58
N GLY A 220 -6.81 14.27 6.22
CA GLY A 220 -6.55 15.72 6.28
C GLY A 220 -7.51 16.44 7.21
N TRP A 221 -7.48 17.77 7.15
CA TRP A 221 -8.23 18.64 8.06
C TRP A 221 -9.56 19.13 7.51
N SER A 222 -9.84 18.84 6.25
CA SER A 222 -11.12 19.08 5.60
C SER A 222 -12.09 17.89 5.80
N ASP A 223 -13.26 17.98 5.20
CA ASP A 223 -14.26 16.90 5.10
C ASP A 223 -14.04 16.01 3.85
N TYR A 224 -12.85 16.06 3.25
CA TYR A 224 -12.46 15.27 2.07
C TYR A 224 -12.69 13.76 2.24
N SER A 225 -12.45 13.25 3.45
CA SER A 225 -12.69 11.85 3.77
C SER A 225 -13.32 11.72 5.15
N ASN A 226 -14.33 10.84 5.28
CA ASN A 226 -14.99 10.55 6.55
C ASN A 226 -14.37 9.36 7.31
N LYS A 227 -13.20 8.86 6.92
CA LYS A 227 -12.52 7.77 7.63
C LYS A 227 -12.23 8.06 9.10
N ALA A 228 -12.04 9.33 9.43
CA ALA A 228 -11.83 9.76 10.81
C ALA A 228 -13.10 9.66 11.69
N GLY A 229 -14.29 9.57 11.08
CA GLY A 229 -15.55 9.40 11.80
C GLY A 229 -15.97 10.61 12.62
N VAL A 230 -15.56 11.82 12.21
CA VAL A 230 -15.92 13.09 12.88
C VAL A 230 -16.96 13.89 12.09
N GLY A 231 -17.61 13.26 11.12
CA GLY A 231 -18.63 13.87 10.28
C GLY A 231 -18.04 15.00 9.42
N LYS A 232 -18.75 16.13 9.34
CA LYS A 232 -18.34 17.31 8.55
C LYS A 232 -17.45 18.30 9.32
N LYS A 233 -16.85 17.88 10.44
CA LYS A 233 -15.96 18.72 11.22
C LYS A 233 -14.64 18.94 10.47
N VAL A 234 -14.15 20.17 10.48
CA VAL A 234 -12.95 20.60 9.76
C VAL A 234 -12.05 21.45 10.65
N GLY A 235 -10.81 21.67 10.21
CA GLY A 235 -9.88 22.57 10.88
C GLY A 235 -9.62 22.21 12.33
N GLU A 236 -9.61 23.22 13.18
CA GLU A 236 -9.32 23.10 14.61
C GLU A 236 -10.35 22.25 15.36
N GLU A 237 -11.64 22.35 15.01
CA GLU A 237 -12.66 21.48 15.62
C GLU A 237 -12.39 19.99 15.36
N LYS A 238 -11.96 19.64 14.14
CA LYS A 238 -11.52 18.28 13.81
C LYS A 238 -10.29 17.88 14.61
N LEU A 239 -9.31 18.77 14.77
CA LEU A 239 -8.10 18.52 15.55
C LEU A 239 -8.44 18.17 17.00
N GLU A 240 -9.29 18.95 17.66
CA GLU A 240 -9.68 18.70 19.05
C GLU A 240 -10.32 17.30 19.23
N LEU A 241 -11.26 16.96 18.37
CA LEU A 241 -11.92 15.66 18.40
C LEU A 241 -10.94 14.51 18.16
N LEU A 242 -10.00 14.67 17.21
CA LEU A 242 -9.00 13.66 16.93
C LEU A 242 -8.02 13.49 18.08
N VAL A 243 -7.54 14.59 18.67
CA VAL A 243 -6.63 14.53 19.82
C VAL A 243 -7.28 13.76 20.99
N ALA A 244 -8.52 14.05 21.32
CA ALA A 244 -9.25 13.33 22.37
C ALA A 244 -9.37 11.83 22.02
N HIS A 245 -9.74 11.50 20.80
CA HIS A 245 -9.93 10.12 20.36
C HIS A 245 -8.61 9.32 20.33
N PHE A 246 -7.49 9.91 19.88
CA PHE A 246 -6.20 9.23 19.91
C PHE A 246 -5.70 8.98 21.33
N HIS A 247 -5.99 9.85 22.30
CA HIS A 247 -5.74 9.59 23.71
C HIS A 247 -6.53 8.39 24.23
N GLU A 248 -7.83 8.29 23.86
CA GLU A 248 -8.65 7.15 24.24
C GLU A 248 -8.08 5.83 23.67
N ILE A 249 -7.72 5.79 22.39
CA ILE A 249 -7.11 4.60 21.77
C ILE A 249 -5.80 4.21 22.48
N HIS A 250 -4.99 5.19 22.88
CA HIS A 250 -3.68 4.93 23.49
C HIS A 250 -3.77 4.23 24.86
N GLU A 251 -4.91 4.25 25.51
CA GLU A 251 -5.11 3.49 26.75
C GLU A 251 -5.14 1.98 26.50
N PHE A 252 -5.50 1.55 25.32
CA PHE A 252 -5.71 0.15 24.94
C PHE A 252 -4.67 -0.40 23.95
N VAL A 253 -4.15 0.43 23.05
CA VAL A 253 -3.23 0.04 21.98
C VAL A 253 -1.88 0.72 22.18
N PRO A 254 -0.78 -0.05 22.27
CA PRO A 254 0.56 0.51 22.55
C PRO A 254 1.17 1.29 21.39
N GLY A 255 0.85 0.95 20.15
CA GLY A 255 1.39 1.58 18.95
C GLY A 255 0.30 2.14 18.05
N ILE A 256 0.43 3.41 17.67
CA ILE A 256 -0.58 4.08 16.83
C ILE A 256 0.12 4.86 15.74
N GLN A 257 -0.35 4.71 14.51
CA GLN A 257 0.03 5.52 13.36
C GLN A 257 -1.18 6.35 12.92
N ALA A 258 -0.97 7.60 12.55
CA ALA A 258 -1.97 8.44 11.91
C ALA A 258 -1.53 8.70 10.47
N ASN A 259 -2.36 8.34 9.49
CA ASN A 259 -2.05 8.52 8.08
C ASN A 259 -2.70 9.81 7.58
N PHE A 260 -1.87 10.72 7.07
CA PHE A 260 -2.25 11.98 6.44
C PHE A 260 -1.98 11.93 4.93
N LEU A 261 -2.82 12.60 4.18
CA LEU A 261 -2.66 12.88 2.76
C LEU A 261 -2.62 14.41 2.61
N PHE A 262 -1.47 14.98 2.20
CA PHE A 262 -1.30 16.42 2.04
C PHE A 262 -1.04 16.81 0.60
N GLY A 263 -1.70 17.86 0.14
CA GLY A 263 -1.66 18.35 -1.25
C GLY A 263 -2.87 17.91 -2.07
N THR A 264 -3.96 17.56 -1.42
CA THR A 264 -5.25 17.29 -2.07
C THR A 264 -5.86 18.57 -2.66
N GLU A 265 -6.95 18.45 -3.42
CA GLU A 265 -7.62 19.61 -4.03
C GLU A 265 -8.26 20.60 -3.05
N VAL A 266 -8.42 20.18 -1.81
CA VAL A 266 -9.01 20.99 -0.74
C VAL A 266 -7.99 21.66 0.16
N ASP A 267 -6.73 21.21 0.14
CA ASP A 267 -5.67 21.79 0.95
C ASP A 267 -5.20 23.13 0.36
N ARG A 268 -5.16 24.15 1.21
CA ARG A 268 -4.79 25.53 0.80
C ARG A 268 -4.03 26.24 1.91
N GLY A 269 -3.04 27.04 1.52
CA GLY A 269 -2.29 27.89 2.43
C GLY A 269 -1.56 27.15 3.55
N GLU A 270 -1.46 27.78 4.72
CA GLU A 270 -0.69 27.28 5.86
C GLU A 270 -1.50 26.40 6.83
N GLU A 271 -2.83 26.55 6.87
CA GLU A 271 -3.67 25.90 7.88
C GLU A 271 -3.47 24.40 7.97
N PRO A 272 -3.48 23.60 6.84
CA PRO A 272 -3.27 22.15 6.94
C PRO A 272 -1.91 21.77 7.53
N VAL A 273 -0.88 22.57 7.29
CA VAL A 273 0.49 22.35 7.81
C VAL A 273 0.52 22.61 9.31
N GLU A 274 0.00 23.75 9.75
CA GLU A 274 0.01 24.13 11.18
C GLU A 274 -0.84 23.15 12.02
N LEU A 275 -2.01 22.75 11.54
CA LEU A 275 -2.85 21.75 12.22
C LEU A 275 -2.13 20.39 12.32
N THR A 276 -1.41 19.98 11.27
CA THR A 276 -0.63 18.74 11.29
C THR A 276 0.53 18.83 12.28
N LYS A 277 1.25 19.93 12.30
CA LYS A 277 2.35 20.20 13.27
C LYS A 277 1.80 20.22 14.71
N GLU A 278 0.65 20.84 14.94
CA GLU A 278 0.00 20.87 16.25
C GLU A 278 -0.47 19.47 16.69
N PHE A 279 -1.04 18.69 15.79
CA PHE A 279 -1.35 17.27 16.03
C PHE A 279 -0.12 16.48 16.47
N ILE A 280 1.00 16.64 15.75
CA ILE A 280 2.28 15.99 16.09
C ILE A 280 2.76 16.41 17.47
N ARG A 281 2.67 17.69 17.80
CA ARG A 281 3.08 18.23 19.12
C ARG A 281 2.23 17.69 20.25
N ARG A 282 0.93 17.58 20.05
CA ARG A 282 -0.02 17.16 21.10
C ARG A 282 -0.02 15.65 21.32
N LEU A 283 0.33 14.84 20.30
CA LEU A 283 0.25 13.39 20.32
C LEU A 283 1.63 12.73 20.08
N PRO A 284 2.60 12.89 20.99
CA PRO A 284 3.94 12.35 20.78
C PRO A 284 3.98 10.81 20.74
N PHE A 285 2.97 10.11 21.25
CA PHE A 285 2.84 8.65 21.19
C PHE A 285 2.27 8.14 19.86
N VAL A 286 1.76 9.04 19.01
CA VAL A 286 1.27 8.70 17.66
C VAL A 286 2.39 8.91 16.65
N TRP A 287 2.54 7.96 15.74
CA TRP A 287 3.41 8.09 14.59
C TRP A 287 2.68 8.79 13.44
N PRO A 288 3.07 9.96 12.98
CA PRO A 288 2.47 10.57 11.80
C PRO A 288 3.11 10.01 10.54
N THR A 289 2.30 9.60 9.57
CA THR A 289 2.74 9.30 8.21
C THR A 289 2.12 10.34 7.28
N ILE A 290 2.96 11.16 6.66
CA ILE A 290 2.53 12.23 5.76
C ILE A 290 2.76 11.77 4.33
N ASN A 291 1.67 11.46 3.64
CA ASN A 291 1.68 10.96 2.28
C ASN A 291 1.37 12.09 1.29
N ILE A 292 1.89 11.96 0.09
CA ILE A 292 1.56 12.80 -1.05
C ILE A 292 0.40 12.16 -1.84
N PRO A 293 -0.43 12.93 -2.56
CA PRO A 293 -1.47 12.36 -3.40
C PRO A 293 -0.84 11.62 -4.58
N VAL A 294 -1.16 10.34 -4.69
CA VAL A 294 -0.73 9.48 -5.79
C VAL A 294 -1.96 9.00 -6.55
N PRO A 295 -2.09 9.36 -7.83
CA PRO A 295 -3.23 8.98 -8.65
C PRO A 295 -3.01 7.55 -9.18
N PHE A 296 -3.72 6.58 -8.61
CA PHE A 296 -3.71 5.19 -9.10
C PHE A 296 -4.81 4.98 -10.13
N GLY A 297 -4.48 4.32 -11.24
CA GLY A 297 -5.46 3.97 -12.27
C GLY A 297 -6.62 3.15 -11.70
N GLY A 298 -7.84 3.47 -12.14
CA GLY A 298 -9.08 2.88 -11.63
C GLY A 298 -9.68 3.61 -10.42
N ALA A 299 -8.96 4.52 -9.78
CA ALA A 299 -9.49 5.38 -8.73
C ALA A 299 -10.00 6.71 -9.30
N PRO A 300 -11.09 7.31 -8.76
CA PRO A 300 -11.62 8.59 -9.25
C PRO A 300 -10.60 9.74 -9.23
N LEU A 301 -9.68 9.75 -8.28
CA LEU A 301 -8.59 10.72 -8.24
C LEU A 301 -7.78 10.68 -9.54
N TYR A 302 -7.44 9.49 -10.06
CA TYR A 302 -6.68 9.35 -11.29
C TYR A 302 -7.45 9.97 -12.46
N GLU A 303 -8.70 9.59 -12.65
CA GLU A 303 -9.54 10.07 -13.75
C GLU A 303 -9.73 11.58 -13.69
N SER A 304 -10.01 12.13 -12.51
CA SER A 304 -10.20 13.58 -12.32
C SER A 304 -8.92 14.37 -12.58
N GLN A 305 -7.76 13.88 -12.10
CA GLN A 305 -6.48 14.55 -12.31
C GLN A 305 -6.00 14.43 -13.77
N LEU A 306 -6.29 13.30 -14.42
CA LEU A 306 -5.99 13.09 -15.83
C LEU A 306 -6.84 14.04 -16.71
N ALA A 307 -8.15 14.12 -16.48
CA ALA A 307 -9.06 15.02 -17.17
C ALA A 307 -8.70 16.50 -16.96
N ALA A 308 -8.24 16.85 -15.75
CA ALA A 308 -7.74 18.20 -15.44
C ALA A 308 -6.35 18.50 -16.03
N GLY A 309 -5.72 17.53 -16.70
CA GLY A 309 -4.37 17.65 -17.27
C GLY A 309 -3.28 17.84 -16.21
N ARG A 310 -3.49 17.37 -14.97
CA ARG A 310 -2.56 17.57 -13.87
C ARG A 310 -1.63 16.38 -13.62
N VAL A 311 -1.88 15.22 -14.19
CA VAL A 311 -0.94 14.08 -14.12
C VAL A 311 0.31 14.40 -14.92
N LEU A 312 1.49 14.20 -14.35
CA LEU A 312 2.77 14.31 -15.03
C LEU A 312 2.98 13.08 -15.92
N ARG A 313 2.41 13.13 -17.15
CA ARG A 313 2.23 11.98 -18.05
C ARG A 313 3.54 11.23 -18.40
N SER A 314 4.68 11.90 -18.35
CA SER A 314 5.97 11.27 -18.66
C SER A 314 6.67 10.72 -17.41
N MET A 315 6.11 10.91 -16.21
CA MET A 315 6.68 10.41 -14.98
C MET A 315 6.49 8.89 -14.89
N PRO A 316 7.58 8.10 -14.85
CA PRO A 316 7.47 6.64 -14.74
C PRO A 316 6.72 6.22 -13.46
N PHE A 317 5.87 5.20 -13.57
CA PHE A 317 5.07 4.72 -12.46
C PHE A 317 5.90 4.29 -11.24
N SER A 318 7.13 3.86 -11.45
CA SER A 318 8.05 3.54 -10.37
C SER A 318 8.45 4.71 -9.46
N PHE A 319 8.01 5.94 -9.77
CA PHE A 319 8.15 7.14 -8.94
C PHE A 319 6.84 7.54 -8.23
N TYR A 320 5.78 6.74 -8.30
CA TYR A 320 4.49 7.00 -7.67
C TYR A 320 4.53 6.72 -6.16
N TYR A 321 5.43 7.37 -5.45
CA TYR A 321 5.59 7.32 -3.99
C TYR A 321 6.46 8.49 -3.50
N LEU A 322 6.41 8.78 -2.19
CA LEU A 322 7.27 9.77 -1.54
C LEU A 322 8.78 9.43 -1.80
N PRO A 323 9.67 10.40 -2.18
CA PRO A 323 9.44 11.84 -2.16
C PRO A 323 8.98 12.46 -3.49
N TYR A 324 8.53 11.70 -4.46
CA TYR A 324 8.29 12.18 -5.81
C TYR A 324 6.86 12.65 -6.02
N LEU A 325 6.67 13.94 -6.27
CA LEU A 325 5.39 14.49 -6.68
C LEU A 325 5.10 14.12 -8.14
N VAL A 326 3.97 13.46 -8.39
CA VAL A 326 3.55 12.93 -9.70
C VAL A 326 2.36 13.68 -10.29
N LEU A 327 1.91 14.70 -9.58
CA LEU A 327 0.81 15.58 -9.97
C LEU A 327 1.24 17.05 -9.96
N ARG A 328 0.64 17.85 -10.82
CA ARG A 328 0.61 19.30 -10.63
C ARG A 328 -0.48 19.63 -9.62
N LEU A 329 -0.09 20.11 -8.46
CA LEU A 329 -1.03 20.45 -7.41
C LEU A 329 -1.85 21.69 -7.77
N LYS A 330 -3.08 21.74 -7.28
CA LYS A 330 -4.02 22.83 -7.60
C LYS A 330 -3.67 24.14 -6.88
N HIS A 331 -3.18 24.04 -5.65
CA HIS A 331 -3.05 25.20 -4.75
C HIS A 331 -1.63 25.47 -4.26
N TYR A 332 -0.68 24.62 -4.60
CA TYR A 332 0.71 24.76 -4.19
C TYR A 332 1.64 24.76 -5.39
N HIS A 333 2.57 25.71 -5.42
CA HIS A 333 3.73 25.62 -6.29
C HIS A 333 4.64 24.47 -5.86
N PRO A 334 5.32 23.73 -6.76
CA PRO A 334 6.13 22.57 -6.39
C PRO A 334 7.16 22.85 -5.27
N ILE A 335 7.88 23.98 -5.34
CA ILE A 335 8.86 24.38 -4.32
C ILE A 335 8.17 24.59 -2.97
N GLU A 336 7.12 25.41 -2.93
CA GLU A 336 6.34 25.67 -1.72
C GLU A 336 5.79 24.37 -1.11
N TYR A 337 5.28 23.47 -1.92
CA TYR A 337 4.77 22.19 -1.47
C TYR A 337 5.84 21.36 -0.73
N TYR A 338 7.04 21.24 -1.34
CA TYR A 338 8.13 20.51 -0.68
C TYR A 338 8.59 21.19 0.61
N GLU A 339 8.62 22.52 0.67
CA GLU A 339 8.92 23.27 1.90
C GLU A 339 7.94 22.89 3.01
N LYS A 340 6.63 22.90 2.72
CA LYS A 340 5.57 22.53 3.68
C LYS A 340 5.65 21.08 4.12
N VAL A 341 5.88 20.14 3.20
CA VAL A 341 6.06 18.71 3.55
C VAL A 341 7.29 18.53 4.44
N ILE A 342 8.39 19.22 4.14
CA ILE A 342 9.62 19.19 4.93
C ILE A 342 9.37 19.73 6.34
N GLU A 343 8.66 20.87 6.51
CA GLU A 343 8.33 21.43 7.81
C GLU A 343 7.58 20.44 8.71
N MET A 344 6.59 19.74 8.17
CA MET A 344 5.85 18.72 8.92
C MET A 344 6.74 17.54 9.32
N HIS A 345 7.63 17.08 8.43
CA HIS A 345 8.59 16.01 8.72
C HIS A 345 9.65 16.46 9.75
N GLU A 346 10.10 17.70 9.68
CA GLU A 346 11.01 18.28 10.67
C GLU A 346 10.40 18.31 12.05
N GLU A 347 9.14 18.79 12.20
CA GLU A 347 8.43 18.77 13.47
C GLU A 347 8.40 17.37 14.07
N ALA A 348 8.14 16.35 13.21
CA ALA A 348 8.04 14.95 13.62
C ALA A 348 9.40 14.31 14.00
N THR A 349 10.54 14.86 13.56
CA THR A 349 11.85 14.18 13.64
C THR A 349 12.87 14.86 14.52
N THR A 350 12.54 15.97 15.21
CA THR A 350 13.43 16.66 16.12
C THR A 350 13.87 15.76 17.28
N ASN A 351 15.06 16.02 17.85
CA ASN A 351 15.51 15.33 19.06
C ASN A 351 14.54 15.57 20.24
N LYS A 352 13.97 16.78 20.34
CA LYS A 352 12.95 17.09 21.33
C LYS A 352 11.72 16.21 21.17
N MET A 353 11.23 16.01 19.94
CA MET A 353 10.10 15.13 19.67
C MET A 353 10.43 13.66 19.95
N LEU A 354 11.63 13.18 19.61
CA LEU A 354 12.10 11.85 19.98
C LEU A 354 12.04 11.63 21.49
N MET A 355 12.56 12.55 22.28
CA MET A 355 12.52 12.44 23.76
C MET A 355 11.08 12.45 24.29
N ARG A 356 10.21 13.28 23.73
CA ARG A 356 8.78 13.29 24.09
C ARG A 356 8.09 11.97 23.77
N ARG A 357 8.39 11.35 22.62
CA ARG A 357 7.89 10.03 22.24
C ARG A 357 8.30 8.94 23.22
N LEU A 358 9.60 8.92 23.58
CA LEU A 358 10.13 7.96 24.55
C LEU A 358 9.48 8.12 25.94
N ALA A 359 9.20 9.36 26.35
CA ALA A 359 8.51 9.64 27.61
C ALA A 359 7.01 9.30 27.61
N ALA A 360 6.35 9.51 26.47
CA ALA A 360 4.91 9.30 26.33
C ALA A 360 4.51 7.82 26.19
N THR A 361 5.44 6.93 25.81
CA THR A 361 5.15 5.51 25.58
C THR A 361 5.42 4.65 26.82
N ARG A 362 4.51 3.70 27.07
CA ARG A 362 4.52 2.88 28.30
C ARG A 362 5.39 1.63 28.19
N THR A 363 5.55 1.05 27.00
CA THR A 363 6.25 -0.23 26.81
C THR A 363 7.60 -0.04 26.12
N ILE A 364 8.55 -0.93 26.42
CA ILE A 364 9.87 -0.94 25.73
C ILE A 364 9.69 -1.16 24.22
N GLY A 365 8.78 -2.04 23.82
CA GLY A 365 8.46 -2.31 22.41
C GLY A 365 8.01 -1.05 21.67
N SER A 366 7.06 -0.29 22.23
CA SER A 366 6.59 0.96 21.63
C SER A 366 7.67 2.04 21.59
N ARG A 367 8.50 2.15 22.64
CA ARG A 367 9.65 3.08 22.65
C ARG A 367 10.63 2.77 21.54
N THR A 368 11.03 1.51 21.40
CA THR A 368 11.93 1.06 20.35
C THR A 368 11.33 1.30 18.97
N HIS A 369 10.06 0.95 18.78
CA HIS A 369 9.34 1.18 17.53
C HIS A 369 9.33 2.66 17.12
N LEU A 370 8.89 3.57 18.01
CA LEU A 370 8.85 5.00 17.72
C LEU A 370 10.24 5.62 17.52
N ALA A 371 11.26 5.13 18.25
CA ALA A 371 12.64 5.57 18.03
C ALA A 371 13.13 5.19 16.62
N LEU A 372 12.99 3.93 16.23
CA LEU A 372 13.38 3.44 14.91
C LEU A 372 12.62 4.16 13.78
N ARG A 373 11.31 4.37 13.95
CA ARG A 373 10.50 5.13 12.99
C ARG A 373 10.98 6.58 12.88
N THR A 374 11.26 7.25 14.01
CA THR A 374 11.75 8.63 14.01
C THR A 374 13.11 8.75 13.30
N LEU A 375 14.01 7.81 13.52
CA LEU A 375 15.30 7.76 12.83
C LEU A 375 15.14 7.43 11.34
N GLY A 376 14.24 6.50 10.99
CA GLY A 376 13.93 6.15 9.60
C GLY A 376 13.37 7.34 8.81
N MET A 377 12.42 8.10 9.37
CA MET A 377 11.85 9.30 8.73
C MET A 377 12.87 10.41 8.45
N ARG A 378 14.01 10.44 9.15
CA ARG A 378 15.12 11.36 8.81
C ARG A 378 15.72 11.05 7.44
N ASN A 379 15.66 9.79 6.98
CA ASN A 379 16.08 9.44 5.63
C ASN A 379 15.08 9.99 4.60
N ASP A 380 13.78 9.89 4.89
CA ASP A 380 12.73 10.47 4.02
C ASP A 380 12.88 11.99 3.95
N LEU A 381 13.15 12.64 5.09
CA LEU A 381 13.42 14.08 5.15
C LEU A 381 14.66 14.46 4.32
N THR A 382 15.71 13.65 4.35
CA THR A 382 16.89 13.86 3.51
C THR A 382 16.55 13.76 2.02
N ALA A 383 15.77 12.78 1.63
CA ALA A 383 15.33 12.60 0.26
C ALA A 383 14.44 13.77 -0.23
N LEU A 384 13.52 14.24 0.62
CA LEU A 384 12.67 15.42 0.34
C LEU A 384 13.51 16.67 0.11
N ARG A 385 14.50 16.93 0.98
CA ARG A 385 15.43 18.07 0.85
C ARG A 385 16.24 18.00 -0.44
N GLN A 386 16.70 16.80 -0.84
CA GLN A 386 17.41 16.61 -2.11
C GLN A 386 16.53 16.97 -3.32
N VAL A 387 15.25 16.55 -3.32
CA VAL A 387 14.32 16.94 -4.38
C VAL A 387 14.07 18.44 -4.39
N LEU A 388 13.85 19.05 -3.23
CA LEU A 388 13.67 20.51 -3.12
C LEU A 388 14.88 21.30 -3.64
N GLU A 389 16.08 20.90 -3.27
CA GLU A 389 17.33 21.54 -3.74
C GLU A 389 17.45 21.43 -5.26
N ARG A 390 17.11 20.27 -5.82
CA ARG A 390 17.07 20.08 -7.27
C ARG A 390 16.02 20.95 -7.94
N LEU A 391 14.81 21.04 -7.40
CA LEU A 391 13.78 21.94 -7.94
C LEU A 391 14.23 23.42 -7.96
N ARG A 392 15.03 23.84 -6.98
CA ARG A 392 15.56 25.20 -6.91
C ARG A 392 16.71 25.47 -7.88
N SER A 393 17.52 24.45 -8.20
CA SER A 393 18.74 24.60 -8.98
C SER A 393 18.62 24.10 -10.43
N ASP A 394 17.64 23.26 -10.76
CA ASP A 394 17.46 22.62 -12.06
C ASP A 394 16.17 23.15 -12.71
N SER A 395 16.35 24.06 -13.68
CA SER A 395 15.22 24.67 -14.40
C SER A 395 14.45 23.66 -15.27
N GLU A 396 15.09 22.56 -15.73
CA GLU A 396 14.44 21.50 -16.47
C GLU A 396 13.45 20.75 -15.56
N LEU A 397 13.89 20.40 -14.35
CA LEU A 397 13.08 19.71 -13.37
C LEU A 397 11.90 20.59 -12.89
N LEU A 398 12.16 21.85 -12.60
CA LEU A 398 11.11 22.78 -12.18
C LEU A 398 10.07 22.98 -13.28
N ALA A 399 10.49 23.23 -14.53
CA ALA A 399 9.59 23.40 -15.66
C ALA A 399 8.68 22.15 -15.89
N PHE A 400 9.20 20.96 -15.63
CA PHE A 400 8.44 19.71 -15.69
C PHE A 400 7.32 19.67 -14.62
N HIS A 401 7.64 19.96 -13.37
CA HIS A 401 6.67 19.98 -12.29
C HIS A 401 5.64 21.11 -12.40
N GLU A 402 5.97 22.21 -13.04
CA GLU A 402 5.04 23.29 -13.35
C GLU A 402 4.17 22.98 -14.61
N GLY A 403 4.47 21.92 -15.36
CA GLY A 403 3.79 21.55 -16.58
C GLY A 403 4.16 22.42 -17.79
N ARG A 404 5.26 23.16 -17.73
CA ARG A 404 5.83 23.92 -18.85
C ARG A 404 6.70 23.06 -19.78
N ARG A 405 6.98 21.83 -19.36
CA ARG A 405 7.73 20.80 -20.09
C ARG A 405 7.06 19.44 -19.90
N GLU A 406 6.85 18.71 -20.97
CA GLU A 406 6.27 17.34 -20.92
C GLU A 406 7.33 16.24 -20.90
N GLU A 407 8.52 16.50 -21.46
CA GLU A 407 9.58 15.51 -21.49
C GLU A 407 10.15 15.21 -20.10
N LEU A 408 10.43 13.94 -19.85
CA LEU A 408 11.02 13.50 -18.58
C LEU A 408 12.39 14.17 -18.36
N PRO A 409 12.61 14.89 -17.26
CA PRO A 409 13.89 15.51 -16.92
C PRO A 409 15.05 14.53 -16.83
N SER A 410 16.26 15.02 -17.11
CA SER A 410 17.50 14.25 -17.00
C SER A 410 17.70 13.67 -15.60
N TYR A 411 17.29 14.39 -14.57
CA TYR A 411 17.29 13.93 -13.18
C TYR A 411 16.51 12.63 -13.00
N TYR A 412 15.27 12.54 -13.51
CA TYR A 412 14.45 11.34 -13.37
C TYR A 412 14.94 10.18 -14.25
N ARG A 413 15.47 10.45 -15.45
CA ARG A 413 16.13 9.42 -16.27
C ARG A 413 17.31 8.79 -15.54
N TRP A 414 18.15 9.62 -14.93
CA TRP A 414 19.27 9.13 -14.13
C TRP A 414 18.79 8.32 -12.91
N ARG A 415 17.82 8.83 -12.14
CA ARG A 415 17.26 8.11 -10.97
C ARG A 415 16.61 6.78 -11.35
N TYR A 416 15.93 6.73 -12.48
CA TYR A 416 15.31 5.50 -12.99
C TYR A 416 16.38 4.44 -13.26
N ARG A 417 17.47 4.80 -13.95
CA ARG A 417 18.58 3.91 -14.24
C ARG A 417 19.32 3.48 -12.97
N GLU A 418 19.53 4.40 -12.02
CA GLU A 418 20.12 4.10 -10.71
C GLU A 418 19.30 3.04 -9.96
N LYS A 419 17.97 3.16 -9.93
CA LYS A 419 17.07 2.17 -9.31
C LYS A 419 17.16 0.79 -9.97
N LEU A 420 17.34 0.73 -11.26
CA LEU A 420 17.48 -0.53 -11.99
C LEU A 420 18.88 -1.16 -11.82
N GLY A 421 19.89 -0.38 -11.50
CA GLY A 421 21.27 -0.87 -11.33
C GLY A 421 21.73 -1.69 -12.53
N PRO A 422 22.11 -2.98 -12.35
CA PRO A 422 22.63 -3.81 -13.44
C PRO A 422 21.61 -4.13 -14.53
N TYR A 423 20.33 -3.81 -14.33
CA TYR A 423 19.26 -4.04 -15.32
C TYR A 423 18.91 -2.79 -16.12
N ALA A 424 19.63 -1.67 -15.93
CA ALA A 424 19.34 -0.41 -16.59
C ALA A 424 19.35 -0.48 -18.12
N GLU A 425 20.25 -1.29 -18.69
CA GLU A 425 20.39 -1.50 -20.12
C GLU A 425 19.20 -2.24 -20.77
N LEU A 426 18.34 -2.84 -19.96
CA LEU A 426 17.17 -3.57 -20.47
C LEU A 426 16.01 -2.65 -20.87
N ILE A 427 16.00 -1.41 -20.38
CA ILE A 427 14.92 -0.43 -20.62
C ILE A 427 15.47 0.77 -21.39
N SER A 428 14.93 1.04 -22.57
CA SER A 428 15.27 2.22 -23.36
C SER A 428 14.65 3.50 -22.81
N ASP A 429 15.08 4.67 -23.29
CA ASP A 429 14.53 5.96 -22.87
C ASP A 429 13.06 6.12 -23.28
N GLU A 430 12.65 5.60 -24.44
CA GLU A 430 11.26 5.58 -24.86
C GLU A 430 10.39 4.68 -23.98
N GLU A 431 10.94 3.56 -23.53
CA GLU A 431 10.25 2.63 -22.65
C GLU A 431 10.07 3.15 -21.22
N MET A 432 10.90 4.11 -20.79
CA MET A 432 10.74 4.77 -19.49
C MET A 432 9.43 5.59 -19.42
N LYS A 433 8.98 6.15 -20.56
CA LYS A 433 7.75 6.92 -20.61
C LYS A 433 6.55 5.97 -20.48
N PRO A 434 5.69 6.16 -19.46
CA PRO A 434 4.55 5.29 -19.25
C PRO A 434 3.43 5.55 -20.27
N VAL A 435 2.58 4.55 -20.45
CA VAL A 435 1.28 4.72 -21.11
C VAL A 435 0.27 5.17 -20.06
N VAL A 436 -0.12 6.44 -20.13
CA VAL A 436 -1.05 7.10 -19.22
C VAL A 436 -2.34 7.38 -20.00
N ASP A 437 -3.14 6.35 -20.19
CA ASP A 437 -4.46 6.46 -20.86
C ASP A 437 -5.57 6.05 -19.90
N PRO A 438 -6.81 6.52 -20.12
CA PRO A 438 -7.96 5.98 -19.42
C PRO A 438 -7.98 4.46 -19.55
N LEU A 439 -8.35 3.77 -18.49
CA LEU A 439 -8.48 2.31 -18.55
C LEU A 439 -9.42 1.94 -19.71
N PRO A 440 -9.02 1.04 -20.60
CA PRO A 440 -9.97 0.51 -21.57
C PRO A 440 -11.12 -0.12 -20.77
N PRO A 441 -12.35 -0.08 -21.29
CA PRO A 441 -13.41 -0.90 -20.73
C PRO A 441 -12.83 -2.31 -20.65
N VAL A 442 -12.79 -2.87 -19.43
CA VAL A 442 -12.24 -4.22 -19.19
C VAL A 442 -12.96 -5.14 -20.17
N ILE A 443 -12.23 -5.60 -21.18
CA ILE A 443 -12.77 -6.61 -22.10
C ILE A 443 -12.78 -7.89 -21.27
N THR A 444 -13.81 -8.01 -20.44
CA THR A 444 -14.20 -9.30 -19.90
C THR A 444 -14.67 -10.10 -21.10
N GLN A 445 -13.78 -10.89 -21.71
CA GLN A 445 -14.27 -12.01 -22.48
C GLN A 445 -15.06 -12.84 -21.48
N PRO A 446 -16.40 -12.95 -21.66
CA PRO A 446 -17.19 -13.77 -20.76
C PRO A 446 -16.64 -15.18 -20.90
N PHE A 447 -16.01 -15.65 -19.84
CA PHE A 447 -15.53 -17.02 -19.76
C PHE A 447 -16.78 -17.93 -19.74
N VAL A 448 -17.20 -18.39 -20.90
CA VAL A 448 -18.17 -19.48 -21.01
C VAL A 448 -17.43 -20.72 -20.49
N GLN A 449 -17.74 -21.13 -19.25
CA GLN A 449 -17.39 -22.46 -18.79
C GLN A 449 -17.94 -23.45 -19.80
N ALA A 450 -17.06 -24.14 -20.53
CA ALA A 450 -17.45 -25.35 -21.20
C ALA A 450 -18.02 -26.28 -20.12
N PRO A 451 -19.21 -26.90 -20.35
CA PRO A 451 -19.79 -27.79 -19.38
C PRO A 451 -18.77 -28.90 -19.09
N VAL A 452 -18.42 -29.05 -17.82
CA VAL A 452 -17.65 -30.22 -17.35
C VAL A 452 -18.46 -31.44 -17.73
N ALA A 453 -17.99 -32.17 -18.72
CA ALA A 453 -18.56 -33.48 -19.04
C ALA A 453 -18.42 -34.33 -17.77
N ARG A 454 -19.56 -34.64 -17.15
CA ARG A 454 -19.62 -35.64 -16.09
C ARG A 454 -19.34 -36.97 -16.77
N ASP A 455 -18.13 -37.43 -16.74
CA ASP A 455 -17.80 -38.81 -17.03
C ASP A 455 -18.39 -39.68 -15.94
N SER A 456 -19.57 -40.23 -16.29
CA SER A 456 -20.17 -41.32 -15.57
C SER A 456 -19.49 -42.62 -16.04
N THR A 457 -18.43 -43.01 -15.38
CA THR A 457 -17.99 -44.41 -15.40
C THR A 457 -17.87 -44.92 -13.99
N ALA A 458 -18.86 -45.71 -13.64
CA ALA A 458 -18.87 -46.60 -12.52
C ALA A 458 -17.61 -47.48 -12.51
N PHE A 459 -17.06 -47.64 -11.31
CA PHE A 459 -16.26 -48.82 -11.02
C PHE A 459 -17.05 -49.77 -10.10
N VAL A 460 -17.23 -50.95 -10.62
CA VAL A 460 -17.62 -52.15 -9.91
C VAL A 460 -16.54 -52.55 -8.90
#